data_faf08b5fd4795d87feade608337f83e3
#
_entry.id   faf08b5fd4795d87feade608337f83e3
#
_cell.length_a   1.000
_cell.length_b   1.000
_cell.length_c   1.000
_cell.angle_alpha   90.00
_cell.angle_beta   90.00
_cell.angle_gamma   90.00
#
_symmetry.space_group_name_H-M   'P 1'
#
loop_
_entity.id
_entity.type
_entity.pdbx_description
1 polymer ?
#
loop_
_entity_poly.entity_id
_entity_poly.type
_entity_poly.pdbx_seq_one_letter_code
_entity_poly.pdbx_strand_id
1 'polypeptide(L)'
;TNIPPHNLGEVIDAVVKQIDNPEIEAEEILHIVQGPDFPTGGLIVGRSGIREAYSKGRGKITVRAKTTIEQDKNRATIIVNEIPFMVNKSELLEEIADLVRDKKIIGISDLRDESDRDGIRVVIELKKDADANVVLNQLFQHTRMQTTFGIIMLALVNNEPKVLNIKNLIFYYIEHRKDVVRKRALFDLNKAQVRAHVLEGLIVALKNINAVIKLIKESKSVEVANSGLMSAFNLTKEQAVAILEMRLQRLTSLETEKINQEHKDLLKLIEELESILSNPQKILDIIKKELSEMRSKYSDARRTQIVDADDAELETEDLIKDEEMAITITNSGYIKRLPLQTYKLQHRGGKGVIATTTKDEDIVKDIFIAS
;
A
#
# COMPACT_ATOMS: atom_id res chain seq x y z
N THR A 1 -10.63 3.45 -10.56
CA THR A 1 -10.03 2.58 -9.56
C THR A 1 -9.59 3.38 -8.35
N ASN A 2 -9.73 2.83 -7.15
CA ASN A 2 -9.26 3.41 -5.91
C ASN A 2 -8.82 2.26 -4.97
N ILE A 3 -7.68 1.66 -5.31
CA ILE A 3 -7.07 0.58 -4.52
C ILE A 3 -6.14 1.24 -3.51
N PRO A 4 -6.36 1.04 -2.20
CA PRO A 4 -5.48 1.62 -1.19
C PRO A 4 -4.10 0.95 -1.18
N PRO A 5 -3.06 1.62 -0.68
CA PRO A 5 -1.78 0.98 -0.40
C PRO A 5 -1.93 -0.18 0.57
N HIS A 6 -1.05 -1.18 0.45
CA HIS A 6 -1.00 -2.35 1.32
C HIS A 6 0.43 -2.63 1.76
N ASN A 7 0.60 -3.33 2.85
CA ASN A 7 1.91 -3.79 3.31
C ASN A 7 2.48 -4.82 2.34
N LEU A 8 3.71 -4.58 1.87
CA LEU A 8 4.35 -5.43 0.87
C LEU A 8 4.56 -6.86 1.38
N GLY A 9 4.97 -7.00 2.64
CA GLY A 9 5.20 -8.31 3.25
C GLY A 9 3.91 -9.14 3.30
N GLU A 10 2.82 -8.54 3.79
CA GLU A 10 1.51 -9.22 3.87
C GLU A 10 1.00 -9.66 2.49
N VAL A 11 1.12 -8.79 1.47
CA VAL A 11 0.67 -9.12 0.10
C VAL A 11 1.51 -10.24 -0.48
N ILE A 12 2.84 -10.24 -0.30
CA ILE A 12 3.71 -11.31 -0.78
C ILE A 12 3.36 -12.64 -0.08
N ASP A 13 3.15 -12.61 1.24
CA ASP A 13 2.78 -13.81 1.99
C ASP A 13 1.44 -14.39 1.49
N ALA A 14 0.46 -13.52 1.18
CA ALA A 14 -0.81 -13.94 0.59
C ALA A 14 -0.66 -14.55 -0.81
N VAL A 15 0.19 -13.94 -1.66
CA VAL A 15 0.49 -14.48 -3.01
C VAL A 15 1.14 -15.86 -2.90
N VAL A 16 2.14 -16.02 -2.04
CA VAL A 16 2.81 -17.32 -1.84
C VAL A 16 1.83 -18.35 -1.30
N LYS A 17 0.99 -17.98 -0.33
CA LYS A 17 -0.04 -18.87 0.21
C LYS A 17 -1.06 -19.31 -0.83
N GLN A 18 -1.47 -18.42 -1.73
CA GLN A 18 -2.39 -18.76 -2.82
C GLN A 18 -1.73 -19.62 -3.91
N ILE A 19 -0.42 -19.48 -4.15
CA ILE A 19 0.33 -20.39 -5.02
C ILE A 19 0.34 -21.81 -4.42
N ASP A 20 0.53 -21.93 -3.09
CA ASP A 20 0.58 -23.21 -2.39
C ASP A 20 -0.81 -23.86 -2.25
N ASN A 21 -1.85 -23.04 -2.10
CA ASN A 21 -3.24 -23.47 -2.01
C ASN A 21 -4.11 -22.62 -2.95
N PRO A 22 -4.28 -23.03 -4.24
CA PRO A 22 -5.11 -22.30 -5.20
C PRO A 22 -6.58 -22.15 -4.80
N GLU A 23 -7.09 -23.07 -3.96
CA GLU A 23 -8.47 -23.06 -3.49
C GLU A 23 -8.68 -22.24 -2.20
N ILE A 24 -7.64 -21.54 -1.72
CA ILE A 24 -7.72 -20.68 -0.52
C ILE A 24 -8.93 -19.74 -0.59
N GLU A 25 -9.67 -19.62 0.49
CA GLU A 25 -10.81 -18.71 0.56
C GLU A 25 -10.39 -17.27 0.86
N ALA A 26 -11.23 -16.30 0.45
CA ALA A 26 -10.93 -14.88 0.65
C ALA A 26 -10.80 -14.53 2.15
N GLU A 27 -11.49 -15.24 3.03
CA GLU A 27 -11.43 -15.05 4.48
C GLU A 27 -10.08 -15.46 5.07
N GLU A 28 -9.46 -16.53 4.55
CA GLU A 28 -8.11 -16.92 4.96
C GLU A 28 -7.06 -15.88 4.52
N ILE A 29 -7.26 -15.27 3.34
CA ILE A 29 -6.39 -14.18 2.86
C ILE A 29 -6.52 -12.96 3.77
N LEU A 30 -7.70 -12.67 4.33
CA LEU A 30 -7.94 -11.60 5.30
C LEU A 30 -7.14 -11.75 6.61
N HIS A 31 -6.78 -12.97 6.99
CA HIS A 31 -5.90 -13.20 8.14
C HIS A 31 -4.45 -12.84 7.85
N ILE A 32 -4.04 -12.86 6.58
CA ILE A 32 -2.68 -12.53 6.13
C ILE A 32 -2.60 -11.04 5.79
N VAL A 33 -3.48 -10.56 4.90
CA VAL A 33 -3.59 -9.15 4.53
C VAL A 33 -4.67 -8.51 5.40
N GLN A 34 -4.27 -7.97 6.55
CA GLN A 34 -5.21 -7.48 7.56
C GLN A 34 -6.06 -6.30 7.09
N GLY A 35 -5.54 -5.50 6.17
CA GLY A 35 -6.20 -4.31 5.63
C GLY A 35 -5.22 -3.38 4.90
N PRO A 36 -5.68 -2.23 4.44
CA PRO A 36 -4.82 -1.19 3.89
C PRO A 36 -3.71 -0.77 4.86
N ASP A 37 -2.56 -0.38 4.32
CA ASP A 37 -1.42 0.14 5.06
C ASP A 37 -0.96 1.44 4.40
N PHE A 38 -1.35 2.56 5.00
CA PHE A 38 -1.09 3.87 4.42
C PHE A 38 0.31 4.38 4.78
N PRO A 39 1.04 5.01 3.86
CA PRO A 39 2.37 5.56 4.13
C PRO A 39 2.36 6.65 5.21
N THR A 40 1.23 7.32 5.40
CA THR A 40 1.02 8.34 6.43
C THR A 40 0.63 7.76 7.80
N GLY A 41 0.52 6.43 7.94
CA GLY A 41 0.05 5.78 9.15
C GLY A 41 -1.45 5.99 9.40
N GLY A 42 -1.80 6.44 10.59
CA GLY A 42 -3.18 6.65 11.01
C GLY A 42 -3.87 5.38 11.52
N LEU A 43 -5.14 5.50 11.83
CA LEU A 43 -5.98 4.44 12.39
C LEU A 43 -7.11 4.11 11.41
N ILE A 44 -7.33 2.83 11.13
CA ILE A 44 -8.56 2.37 10.46
C ILE A 44 -9.54 1.91 11.53
N VAL A 45 -10.74 2.48 11.49
CA VAL A 45 -11.80 2.21 12.46
C VAL A 45 -12.73 1.13 11.92
N GLY A 46 -12.79 0.00 12.64
CA GLY A 46 -13.61 -1.15 12.28
C GLY A 46 -13.06 -2.00 11.14
N ARG A 47 -13.48 -3.26 11.11
CA ARG A 47 -13.05 -4.25 10.11
C ARG A 47 -14.10 -4.56 9.04
N SER A 48 -15.34 -4.10 9.23
CA SER A 48 -16.48 -4.40 8.35
C SER A 48 -16.24 -3.91 6.93
N GLY A 49 -15.79 -2.67 6.76
CA GLY A 49 -15.50 -2.08 5.45
C GLY A 49 -14.34 -2.77 4.73
N ILE A 50 -13.32 -3.25 5.47
CA ILE A 50 -12.22 -4.04 4.91
C ILE A 50 -12.75 -5.38 4.38
N ARG A 51 -13.54 -6.10 5.20
CA ARG A 51 -14.15 -7.39 4.81
C ARG A 51 -15.01 -7.22 3.56
N GLU A 52 -15.84 -6.19 3.52
CA GLU A 52 -16.68 -5.91 2.37
C GLU A 52 -15.84 -5.63 1.11
N ALA A 53 -14.82 -4.78 1.21
CA ALA A 53 -13.93 -4.47 0.09
C ALA A 53 -13.22 -5.71 -0.44
N TYR A 54 -12.70 -6.56 0.44
CA TYR A 54 -11.92 -7.73 0.04
C TYR A 54 -12.78 -8.89 -0.47
N SER A 55 -14.03 -9.02 -0.01
CA SER A 55 -14.97 -10.03 -0.50
C SER A 55 -15.66 -9.62 -1.79
N LYS A 56 -16.08 -8.33 -1.92
CA LYS A 56 -16.90 -7.85 -3.05
C LYS A 56 -16.14 -6.95 -4.03
N GLY A 57 -14.90 -6.54 -3.70
CA GLY A 57 -14.12 -5.57 -4.47
C GLY A 57 -14.54 -4.11 -4.28
N ARG A 58 -15.49 -3.83 -3.41
CA ARG A 58 -15.93 -2.48 -3.03
C ARG A 58 -16.24 -2.41 -1.54
N GLY A 59 -15.85 -1.31 -0.90
CA GLY A 59 -16.13 -1.07 0.51
C GLY A 59 -15.78 0.34 0.91
N LYS A 60 -16.14 0.71 2.13
CA LYS A 60 -15.79 2.00 2.75
C LYS A 60 -15.11 1.75 4.06
N ILE A 61 -13.99 2.39 4.29
CA ILE A 61 -13.28 2.36 5.57
C ILE A 61 -13.19 3.77 6.14
N THR A 62 -13.28 3.89 7.45
CA THR A 62 -13.04 5.13 8.16
C THR A 62 -11.57 5.18 8.58
N VAL A 63 -10.89 6.27 8.20
CA VAL A 63 -9.48 6.51 8.54
C VAL A 63 -9.43 7.71 9.48
N ARG A 64 -8.75 7.56 10.60
CA ARG A 64 -8.65 8.56 11.67
C ARG A 64 -7.20 8.94 11.92
N ALA A 65 -6.96 10.20 12.24
CA ALA A 65 -5.67 10.70 12.71
C ALA A 65 -5.24 9.98 13.98
N LYS A 66 -3.94 9.73 14.13
CA LYS A 66 -3.38 9.22 15.38
C LYS A 66 -3.01 10.39 16.28
N THR A 67 -3.58 10.39 17.47
CA THR A 67 -3.44 11.47 18.43
C THR A 67 -2.96 10.97 19.79
N THR A 68 -2.30 11.86 20.54
CA THR A 68 -1.89 11.64 21.92
C THR A 68 -2.38 12.82 22.75
N ILE A 69 -2.99 12.55 23.92
CA ILE A 69 -3.40 13.60 24.86
C ILE A 69 -2.33 13.67 25.94
N GLU A 70 -1.67 14.82 26.03
CA GLU A 70 -0.74 15.15 27.12
C GLU A 70 -1.46 16.02 28.13
N GLN A 71 -1.36 15.68 29.41
CA GLN A 71 -2.01 16.40 30.51
C GLN A 71 -0.94 17.02 31.40
N ASP A 72 -0.83 18.34 31.37
CA ASP A 72 -0.03 19.07 32.34
C ASP A 72 -0.94 19.56 33.52
N LYS A 73 -0.34 19.95 34.64
CA LYS A 73 -1.03 20.26 35.94
C LYS A 73 -2.31 21.10 35.83
N ASN A 74 -2.48 21.86 34.75
CA ASN A 74 -3.63 22.78 34.60
C ASN A 74 -4.22 22.83 33.17
N ARG A 75 -3.64 22.13 32.17
CA ARG A 75 -4.10 22.18 30.78
C ARG A 75 -3.86 20.84 30.11
N ALA A 76 -4.75 20.47 29.24
CA ALA A 76 -4.55 19.34 28.32
C ALA A 76 -4.12 19.85 26.94
N THR A 77 -3.32 19.05 26.27
CA THR A 77 -2.85 19.31 24.90
C THR A 77 -3.10 18.07 24.05
N ILE A 78 -3.74 18.25 22.92
CA ILE A 78 -3.91 17.18 21.94
C ILE A 78 -2.78 17.31 20.90
N ILE A 79 -2.00 16.24 20.74
CA ILE A 79 -0.93 16.17 19.76
C ILE A 79 -1.37 15.22 18.65
N VAL A 80 -1.36 15.72 17.40
CA VAL A 80 -1.63 14.89 16.21
C VAL A 80 -0.29 14.46 15.64
N ASN A 81 -0.03 13.16 15.67
CA ASN A 81 1.22 12.57 15.21
C ASN A 81 1.11 12.06 13.76
N GLU A 82 -0.07 11.59 13.34
CA GLU A 82 -0.33 11.07 12.01
C GLU A 82 -1.70 11.57 11.54
N ILE A 83 -1.80 11.94 10.26
CA ILE A 83 -3.04 12.40 9.63
C ILE A 83 -3.54 11.37 8.62
N PRO A 84 -4.84 11.32 8.31
CA PRO A 84 -5.39 10.40 7.31
C PRO A 84 -4.73 10.57 5.94
N PHE A 85 -4.61 9.46 5.22
CA PHE A 85 -4.03 9.45 3.89
C PHE A 85 -4.77 10.41 2.94
N MET A 86 -4.02 11.14 2.10
CA MET A 86 -4.48 12.17 1.17
C MET A 86 -5.07 13.43 1.82
N VAL A 87 -4.98 13.62 3.12
CA VAL A 87 -5.36 14.87 3.77
C VAL A 87 -4.17 15.84 3.74
N ASN A 88 -4.43 17.06 3.30
CA ASN A 88 -3.45 18.15 3.34
C ASN A 88 -3.40 18.75 4.76
N LYS A 89 -2.20 18.74 5.37
CA LYS A 89 -2.00 19.24 6.73
C LYS A 89 -2.37 20.72 6.88
N SER A 90 -1.95 21.58 5.96
CA SER A 90 -2.21 23.01 6.05
C SER A 90 -3.69 23.32 5.95
N GLU A 91 -4.41 22.68 5.02
CA GLU A 91 -5.85 22.84 4.91
C GLU A 91 -6.60 22.31 6.12
N LEU A 92 -6.11 21.22 6.75
CA LEU A 92 -6.68 20.70 8.00
C LEU A 92 -6.54 21.71 9.15
N LEU A 93 -5.37 22.37 9.25
CA LEU A 93 -5.14 23.40 10.26
C LEU A 93 -6.04 24.62 10.05
N GLU A 94 -6.19 25.07 8.82
CA GLU A 94 -7.12 26.16 8.48
C GLU A 94 -8.56 25.79 8.82
N GLU A 95 -9.01 24.58 8.50
CA GLU A 95 -10.34 24.07 8.84
C GLU A 95 -10.58 24.06 10.35
N ILE A 96 -9.61 23.61 11.16
CA ILE A 96 -9.70 23.64 12.63
C ILE A 96 -9.79 25.10 13.14
N ALA A 97 -8.93 25.99 12.62
CA ALA A 97 -8.92 27.40 13.03
C ALA A 97 -10.26 28.10 12.70
N ASP A 98 -10.86 27.80 11.53
CA ASP A 98 -12.16 28.34 11.15
C ASP A 98 -13.27 27.85 12.06
N LEU A 99 -13.30 26.56 12.43
CA LEU A 99 -14.30 26.02 13.35
C LEU A 99 -14.18 26.62 14.75
N VAL A 100 -12.96 26.95 15.20
CA VAL A 100 -12.72 27.65 16.48
C VAL A 100 -13.20 29.09 16.40
N ARG A 101 -12.90 29.81 15.30
CA ARG A 101 -13.34 31.18 15.06
C ARG A 101 -14.87 31.28 15.00
N ASP A 102 -15.51 30.33 14.35
CA ASP A 102 -16.97 30.24 14.23
C ASP A 102 -17.65 29.72 15.49
N LYS A 103 -16.88 29.41 16.55
CA LYS A 103 -17.36 28.85 17.83
C LYS A 103 -18.14 27.54 17.69
N LYS A 104 -17.87 26.77 16.62
CA LYS A 104 -18.42 25.43 16.44
C LYS A 104 -17.68 24.39 17.30
N ILE A 105 -16.37 24.60 17.50
CA ILE A 105 -15.56 23.86 18.47
C ILE A 105 -15.14 24.85 19.56
N ILE A 106 -15.46 24.51 20.80
CA ILE A 106 -15.16 25.33 21.98
C ILE A 106 -14.12 24.59 22.80
N GLY A 107 -13.20 25.32 23.43
CA GLY A 107 -12.21 24.71 24.31
C GLY A 107 -10.78 24.72 23.79
N ILE A 108 -10.54 25.04 22.55
CA ILE A 108 -9.19 25.23 22.00
C ILE A 108 -8.69 26.64 22.35
N SER A 109 -7.45 26.74 22.83
CA SER A 109 -6.79 28.00 23.15
C SER A 109 -5.75 28.42 22.12
N ASP A 110 -5.02 27.45 21.57
CA ASP A 110 -3.97 27.69 20.56
C ASP A 110 -3.80 26.49 19.65
N LEU A 111 -3.32 26.74 18.42
CA LEU A 111 -3.06 25.73 17.38
C LEU A 111 -1.72 26.02 16.73
N ARG A 112 -0.78 25.07 16.82
CA ARG A 112 0.57 25.21 16.27
C ARG A 112 0.95 24.01 15.43
N ASP A 113 1.71 24.27 14.37
CA ASP A 113 2.41 23.26 13.58
C ASP A 113 3.88 23.19 14.01
N GLU A 114 4.23 22.13 14.71
CA GLU A 114 5.58 21.83 15.17
C GLU A 114 6.22 20.68 14.37
N SER A 115 5.66 20.36 13.19
CA SER A 115 6.18 19.28 12.34
C SER A 115 7.57 19.61 11.83
N ASP A 116 8.43 18.60 11.82
CA ASP A 116 9.82 18.69 11.38
C ASP A 116 10.21 17.52 10.45
N ARG A 117 11.51 17.20 10.35
CA ARG A 117 12.03 16.10 9.52
C ARG A 117 11.68 14.71 10.09
N ASP A 118 11.40 14.63 11.38
CA ASP A 118 11.10 13.38 12.09
C ASP A 118 9.63 12.99 11.93
N GLY A 119 8.75 13.96 11.59
CA GLY A 119 7.36 13.66 11.31
C GLY A 119 6.38 14.81 11.53
N ILE A 120 5.10 14.44 11.49
CA ILE A 120 4.00 15.37 11.76
C ILE A 120 3.85 15.53 13.27
N ARG A 121 3.79 16.79 13.70
CA ARG A 121 3.46 17.17 15.07
C ARG A 121 2.60 18.43 15.05
N VAL A 122 1.28 18.25 15.11
CA VAL A 122 0.35 19.36 15.28
C VAL A 122 -0.08 19.40 16.73
N VAL A 123 0.09 20.56 17.35
CA VAL A 123 -0.18 20.80 18.77
C VAL A 123 -1.42 21.65 18.92
N ILE A 124 -2.44 21.11 19.60
CA ILE A 124 -3.71 21.76 19.88
C ILE A 124 -3.81 21.96 21.39
N GLU A 125 -3.55 23.19 21.87
CA GLU A 125 -3.67 23.51 23.29
C GLU A 125 -5.11 23.76 23.69
N LEU A 126 -5.53 23.20 24.80
CA LEU A 126 -6.88 23.35 25.31
C LEU A 126 -6.97 24.42 26.42
N LYS A 127 -8.16 25.00 26.58
CA LYS A 127 -8.47 25.87 27.70
C LYS A 127 -8.55 25.05 29.00
N LYS A 128 -8.34 25.71 30.13
CA LYS A 128 -8.24 25.07 31.46
C LYS A 128 -9.44 24.17 31.82
N ASP A 129 -10.64 24.54 31.38
CA ASP A 129 -11.87 23.83 31.72
C ASP A 129 -12.42 22.96 30.59
N ALA A 130 -11.63 22.76 29.53
CA ALA A 130 -12.02 21.95 28.37
C ALA A 130 -11.73 20.46 28.61
N ASP A 131 -12.68 19.60 28.27
CA ASP A 131 -12.47 18.18 28.24
C ASP A 131 -11.77 17.79 26.94
N ALA A 132 -10.61 17.13 27.06
CA ALA A 132 -9.78 16.79 25.91
C ALA A 132 -10.45 15.75 25.00
N ASN A 133 -11.18 14.79 25.57
CA ASN A 133 -11.85 13.75 24.78
C ASN A 133 -13.03 14.34 23.98
N VAL A 134 -13.81 15.21 24.61
CA VAL A 134 -14.93 15.89 23.95
C VAL A 134 -14.43 16.75 22.79
N VAL A 135 -13.37 17.54 23.00
CA VAL A 135 -12.79 18.36 21.93
C VAL A 135 -12.23 17.48 20.80
N LEU A 136 -11.54 16.38 21.15
CA LEU A 136 -11.00 15.43 20.19
C LEU A 136 -12.11 14.78 19.36
N ASN A 137 -13.21 14.36 19.99
CA ASN A 137 -14.36 13.79 19.32
C ASN A 137 -15.04 14.79 18.37
N GLN A 138 -15.17 16.06 18.80
CA GLN A 138 -15.67 17.13 17.94
C GLN A 138 -14.74 17.38 16.74
N LEU A 139 -13.42 17.32 16.92
CA LEU A 139 -12.45 17.40 15.83
C LEU A 139 -12.61 16.25 14.84
N PHE A 140 -12.78 15.01 15.31
CA PHE A 140 -13.04 13.86 14.42
C PHE A 140 -14.36 13.99 13.65
N GLN A 141 -15.40 14.55 14.27
CA GLN A 141 -16.70 14.70 13.63
C GLN A 141 -16.75 15.83 12.60
N HIS A 142 -16.07 16.94 12.87
CA HIS A 142 -16.22 18.17 12.09
C HIS A 142 -15.05 18.49 11.18
N THR A 143 -13.96 17.73 11.21
CA THR A 143 -12.76 17.98 10.41
C THR A 143 -12.29 16.71 9.70
N ARG A 144 -11.35 16.89 8.78
CA ARG A 144 -10.67 15.80 8.09
C ARG A 144 -9.64 15.04 8.97
N MET A 145 -9.64 15.25 10.29
CA MET A 145 -8.96 14.35 11.22
C MET A 145 -9.58 12.95 11.21
N GLN A 146 -10.82 12.83 10.78
CA GLN A 146 -11.45 11.57 10.41
C GLN A 146 -12.04 11.71 9.00
N THR A 147 -11.76 10.74 8.14
CA THR A 147 -12.26 10.73 6.76
C THR A 147 -12.66 9.33 6.33
N THR A 148 -13.51 9.26 5.31
CA THR A 148 -13.91 7.98 4.72
C THR A 148 -13.12 7.72 3.45
N PHE A 149 -12.47 6.57 3.36
CA PHE A 149 -11.79 6.10 2.15
C PHE A 149 -12.66 5.04 1.45
N GLY A 150 -13.11 5.36 0.23
CA GLY A 150 -13.89 4.44 -0.59
C GLY A 150 -12.96 3.51 -1.38
N ILE A 151 -13.00 2.22 -1.12
CA ILE A 151 -12.21 1.20 -1.82
C ILE A 151 -12.95 0.74 -3.07
N ILE A 152 -12.28 0.74 -4.22
CA ILE A 152 -12.77 0.17 -5.48
C ILE A 152 -11.63 -0.59 -6.15
N MET A 153 -11.68 -1.92 -6.06
CA MET A 153 -10.65 -2.83 -6.59
C MET A 153 -10.91 -3.12 -8.07
N LEU A 154 -10.85 -2.07 -8.90
CA LEU A 154 -11.02 -2.15 -10.34
C LEU A 154 -9.67 -2.38 -11.02
N ALA A 155 -9.51 -3.48 -11.72
CA ALA A 155 -8.33 -3.82 -12.51
C ALA A 155 -8.70 -4.21 -13.95
N LEU A 156 -7.72 -4.14 -14.85
CA LEU A 156 -7.86 -4.62 -16.22
C LEU A 156 -7.49 -6.09 -16.30
N VAL A 157 -8.41 -6.91 -16.75
CA VAL A 157 -8.19 -8.34 -17.05
C VAL A 157 -8.47 -8.54 -18.51
N ASN A 158 -7.44 -8.91 -19.29
CA ASN A 158 -7.52 -9.05 -20.76
C ASN A 158 -8.07 -7.78 -21.42
N ASN A 159 -7.61 -6.60 -20.99
CA ASN A 159 -8.06 -5.27 -21.44
C ASN A 159 -9.51 -4.91 -21.10
N GLU A 160 -10.21 -5.72 -20.31
CA GLU A 160 -11.56 -5.41 -19.79
C GLU A 160 -11.51 -4.95 -18.34
N PRO A 161 -12.17 -3.85 -17.97
CA PRO A 161 -12.24 -3.40 -16.58
C PRO A 161 -13.15 -4.32 -15.75
N LYS A 162 -12.61 -4.91 -14.68
CA LYS A 162 -13.35 -5.79 -13.77
C LYS A 162 -13.13 -5.37 -12.32
N VAL A 163 -14.21 -5.32 -11.55
CA VAL A 163 -14.13 -5.19 -10.08
C VAL A 163 -13.85 -6.57 -9.52
N LEU A 164 -12.74 -6.71 -8.81
CA LEU A 164 -12.23 -8.00 -8.33
C LEU A 164 -12.23 -8.01 -6.80
N ASN A 165 -12.50 -9.16 -6.20
CA ASN A 165 -12.17 -9.41 -4.81
C ASN A 165 -10.66 -9.66 -4.64
N ILE A 166 -10.17 -9.70 -3.40
CA ILE A 166 -8.73 -9.84 -3.13
C ILE A 166 -8.16 -11.16 -3.68
N LYS A 167 -8.89 -12.28 -3.54
CA LYS A 167 -8.51 -13.60 -4.07
C LYS A 167 -8.30 -13.54 -5.58
N ASN A 168 -9.26 -12.99 -6.31
CA ASN A 168 -9.18 -12.89 -7.77
C ASN A 168 -8.09 -11.92 -8.22
N LEU A 169 -7.84 -10.84 -7.47
CA LEU A 169 -6.79 -9.89 -7.80
C LEU A 169 -5.41 -10.54 -7.71
N ILE A 170 -5.17 -11.33 -6.66
CA ILE A 170 -3.95 -12.13 -6.49
C ILE A 170 -3.88 -13.23 -7.56
N PHE A 171 -4.98 -13.91 -7.86
CA PHE A 171 -5.03 -14.93 -8.91
C PHE A 171 -4.59 -14.39 -10.27
N TYR A 172 -5.15 -13.26 -10.71
CA TYR A 172 -4.76 -12.65 -11.99
C TYR A 172 -3.33 -12.12 -11.98
N TYR A 173 -2.84 -11.67 -10.83
CA TYR A 173 -1.42 -11.32 -10.69
C TYR A 173 -0.52 -12.56 -10.90
N ILE A 174 -0.86 -13.68 -10.29
CA ILE A 174 -0.11 -14.95 -10.45
C ILE A 174 -0.12 -15.39 -11.92
N GLU A 175 -1.29 -15.37 -12.58
CA GLU A 175 -1.40 -15.74 -14.00
C GLU A 175 -0.56 -14.82 -14.90
N HIS A 176 -0.59 -13.51 -14.64
CA HIS A 176 0.27 -12.56 -15.35
C HIS A 176 1.76 -12.86 -15.11
N ARG A 177 2.15 -13.16 -13.88
CA ARG A 177 3.55 -13.51 -13.56
C ARG A 177 4.00 -14.79 -14.25
N LYS A 178 3.14 -15.81 -14.33
CA LYS A 178 3.40 -17.04 -15.09
C LYS A 178 3.70 -16.73 -16.57
N ASP A 179 2.89 -15.89 -17.19
CA ASP A 179 3.08 -15.49 -18.59
C ASP A 179 4.40 -14.72 -18.78
N VAL A 180 4.72 -13.79 -17.87
CA VAL A 180 5.98 -13.03 -17.92
C VAL A 180 7.20 -13.93 -17.77
N VAL A 181 7.20 -14.86 -16.80
CA VAL A 181 8.31 -15.81 -16.59
C VAL A 181 8.47 -16.72 -17.80
N ARG A 182 7.36 -17.22 -18.35
CA ARG A 182 7.37 -18.05 -19.58
C ARG A 182 7.96 -17.31 -20.79
N LYS A 183 7.53 -16.08 -21.03
CA LYS A 183 8.03 -15.25 -22.13
C LYS A 183 9.51 -14.92 -21.97
N ARG A 184 9.94 -14.61 -20.74
CA ARG A 184 11.36 -14.38 -20.41
C ARG A 184 12.18 -15.64 -20.68
N ALA A 185 11.76 -16.80 -20.16
CA ALA A 185 12.46 -18.05 -20.38
C ALA A 185 12.54 -18.44 -21.86
N LEU A 186 11.48 -18.22 -22.63
CA LEU A 186 11.48 -18.48 -24.09
C LEU A 186 12.43 -17.54 -24.84
N PHE A 187 12.46 -16.27 -24.48
CA PHE A 187 13.39 -15.30 -25.06
C PHE A 187 14.85 -15.68 -24.78
N ASP A 188 15.17 -16.02 -23.52
CA ASP A 188 16.50 -16.41 -23.10
C ASP A 188 16.92 -17.74 -23.76
N LEU A 189 15.99 -18.70 -23.91
CA LEU A 189 16.22 -19.96 -24.62
C LEU A 189 16.59 -19.72 -26.05
N ASN A 190 15.81 -18.94 -26.80
CA ASN A 190 16.09 -18.63 -28.21
C ASN A 190 17.46 -17.95 -28.34
N LYS A 191 17.78 -17.00 -27.45
CA LYS A 191 19.08 -16.31 -27.46
C LYS A 191 20.23 -17.27 -27.17
N ALA A 192 20.06 -18.18 -26.20
CA ALA A 192 21.06 -19.19 -25.86
C ALA A 192 21.27 -20.19 -27.00
N GLN A 193 20.17 -20.67 -27.62
CA GLN A 193 20.24 -21.60 -28.75
C GLN A 193 20.95 -21.01 -29.97
N VAL A 194 20.62 -19.75 -30.33
CA VAL A 194 21.31 -19.05 -31.46
C VAL A 194 22.79 -18.89 -31.15
N ARG A 195 23.14 -18.54 -29.92
CA ARG A 195 24.55 -18.39 -29.55
C ARG A 195 25.28 -19.71 -29.50
N ALA A 196 24.69 -20.76 -28.95
CA ALA A 196 25.27 -22.12 -28.92
C ALA A 196 25.50 -22.65 -30.34
N HIS A 197 24.53 -22.45 -31.24
CA HIS A 197 24.65 -22.84 -32.65
C HIS A 197 25.84 -22.18 -33.35
N VAL A 198 26.07 -20.88 -33.10
CA VAL A 198 27.25 -20.18 -33.65
C VAL A 198 28.55 -20.77 -33.07
N LEU A 199 28.58 -21.02 -31.77
CA LEU A 199 29.77 -21.59 -31.10
C LEU A 199 30.07 -23.00 -31.58
N GLU A 200 29.08 -23.84 -31.87
CA GLU A 200 29.27 -25.17 -32.49
C GLU A 200 30.04 -25.06 -33.82
N GLY A 201 29.63 -24.15 -34.70
CA GLY A 201 30.34 -23.88 -35.94
C GLY A 201 31.79 -23.43 -35.73
N LEU A 202 32.02 -22.52 -34.74
CA LEU A 202 33.37 -22.09 -34.37
C LEU A 202 34.22 -23.23 -33.83
N ILE A 203 33.67 -24.15 -33.03
CA ILE A 203 34.37 -25.32 -32.49
C ILE A 203 34.76 -26.28 -33.62
N VAL A 204 33.85 -26.50 -34.60
CA VAL A 204 34.16 -27.31 -35.77
C VAL A 204 35.31 -26.69 -36.58
N ALA A 205 35.29 -25.37 -36.79
CA ALA A 205 36.36 -24.65 -37.48
C ALA A 205 37.70 -24.71 -36.75
N LEU A 206 37.70 -24.53 -35.44
CA LEU A 206 38.92 -24.61 -34.61
C LEU A 206 39.54 -26.00 -34.59
N LYS A 207 38.73 -27.05 -34.57
CA LYS A 207 39.22 -28.44 -34.69
C LYS A 207 39.86 -28.74 -36.06
N ASN A 208 39.41 -28.05 -37.13
CA ASN A 208 39.86 -28.26 -38.51
C ASN A 208 40.55 -27.01 -39.09
N ILE A 209 41.24 -26.25 -38.23
CA ILE A 209 41.70 -24.90 -38.58
C ILE A 209 42.55 -24.81 -39.83
N ASN A 210 43.46 -25.79 -40.04
CA ASN A 210 44.34 -25.82 -41.22
C ASN A 210 43.54 -25.97 -42.52
N ALA A 211 42.52 -26.84 -42.53
CA ALA A 211 41.64 -27.05 -43.68
C ALA A 211 40.77 -25.82 -43.97
N VAL A 212 40.24 -25.19 -42.88
CA VAL A 212 39.45 -23.94 -42.98
C VAL A 212 40.28 -22.80 -43.59
N ILE A 213 41.51 -22.59 -43.11
CA ILE A 213 42.42 -21.53 -43.62
C ILE A 213 42.77 -21.79 -45.07
N LYS A 214 43.06 -23.05 -45.46
CA LYS A 214 43.37 -23.43 -46.83
C LYS A 214 42.18 -23.10 -47.77
N LEU A 215 40.97 -23.53 -47.41
CA LEU A 215 39.74 -23.29 -48.14
C LEU A 215 39.48 -21.78 -48.33
N ILE A 216 39.63 -21.00 -47.29
CA ILE A 216 39.42 -19.52 -47.34
C ILE A 216 40.44 -18.86 -48.29
N LYS A 217 41.73 -19.27 -48.25
CA LYS A 217 42.79 -18.72 -49.10
C LYS A 217 42.63 -19.08 -50.57
N GLU A 218 42.09 -20.26 -50.89
CA GLU A 218 41.86 -20.73 -52.26
C GLU A 218 40.55 -20.15 -52.84
N SER A 219 39.68 -19.60 -52.05
CA SER A 219 38.40 -19.03 -52.47
C SER A 219 38.58 -17.66 -53.14
N LYS A 220 37.89 -17.44 -54.28
CA LYS A 220 37.97 -16.19 -55.08
C LYS A 220 37.13 -15.04 -54.51
N SER A 221 36.13 -15.33 -53.69
CA SER A 221 35.27 -14.36 -53.05
C SER A 221 34.74 -14.86 -51.69
N VAL A 222 34.17 -13.97 -50.88
CA VAL A 222 33.57 -14.30 -49.56
C VAL A 222 32.39 -15.24 -49.73
N GLU A 223 31.61 -15.10 -50.82
CA GLU A 223 30.45 -15.96 -51.10
C GLU A 223 30.91 -17.39 -51.44
N VAL A 224 31.99 -17.51 -52.18
CA VAL A 224 32.57 -18.83 -52.55
C VAL A 224 33.16 -19.49 -51.30
N ALA A 225 33.84 -18.72 -50.44
CA ALA A 225 34.35 -19.23 -49.17
C ALA A 225 33.21 -19.70 -48.24
N ASN A 226 32.13 -18.92 -48.13
CA ASN A 226 30.94 -19.28 -47.35
C ASN A 226 30.33 -20.61 -47.84
N SER A 227 30.03 -20.72 -49.13
CA SER A 227 29.48 -21.94 -49.73
C SER A 227 30.42 -23.15 -49.59
N GLY A 228 31.73 -22.91 -49.69
CA GLY A 228 32.74 -23.93 -49.49
C GLY A 228 32.79 -24.45 -48.05
N LEU A 229 32.73 -23.54 -47.05
CA LEU A 229 32.68 -23.91 -45.64
C LEU A 229 31.42 -24.70 -45.30
N MET A 230 30.28 -24.27 -45.82
CA MET A 230 29.01 -24.96 -45.61
C MET A 230 29.05 -26.40 -46.12
N SER A 231 29.58 -26.59 -47.36
CA SER A 231 29.63 -27.92 -48.00
C SER A 231 30.70 -28.83 -47.39
N ALA A 232 31.89 -28.29 -47.06
CA ALA A 232 33.00 -29.10 -46.58
C ALA A 232 32.85 -29.56 -45.11
N PHE A 233 32.18 -28.75 -44.29
CA PHE A 233 32.06 -29.00 -42.83
C PHE A 233 30.61 -29.17 -42.36
N ASN A 234 29.63 -29.24 -43.28
CA ASN A 234 28.21 -29.34 -42.98
C ASN A 234 27.70 -28.23 -42.06
N LEU A 235 28.10 -27.00 -42.33
CA LEU A 235 27.79 -25.82 -41.54
C LEU A 235 26.57 -25.07 -42.08
N THR A 236 25.87 -24.36 -41.21
CA THR A 236 24.84 -23.41 -41.63
C THR A 236 25.46 -22.11 -42.14
N LYS A 237 24.66 -21.29 -42.81
CA LYS A 237 25.11 -20.00 -43.32
C LYS A 237 25.59 -19.09 -42.21
N GLU A 238 24.85 -19.08 -41.10
CA GLU A 238 25.14 -18.27 -39.88
C GLU A 238 26.49 -18.71 -39.28
N GLN A 239 26.74 -20.01 -39.20
CA GLN A 239 28.00 -20.56 -38.70
C GLN A 239 29.17 -20.22 -39.62
N ALA A 240 28.99 -20.36 -40.95
CA ALA A 240 30.02 -20.04 -41.91
C ALA A 240 30.37 -18.53 -41.91
N VAL A 241 29.38 -17.65 -41.81
CA VAL A 241 29.61 -16.20 -41.66
C VAL A 241 30.38 -15.92 -40.38
N ALA A 242 30.00 -16.51 -39.25
CA ALA A 242 30.69 -16.32 -37.98
C ALA A 242 32.17 -16.79 -38.05
N ILE A 243 32.47 -17.84 -38.79
CA ILE A 243 33.85 -18.32 -39.01
C ILE A 243 34.64 -17.30 -39.86
N LEU A 244 34.06 -16.74 -40.91
CA LEU A 244 34.72 -15.76 -41.76
C LEU A 244 34.98 -14.44 -41.06
N GLU A 245 34.11 -14.06 -40.12
CA GLU A 245 34.25 -12.87 -39.27
C GLU A 245 35.14 -13.09 -38.06
N MET A 246 35.65 -14.33 -37.85
CA MET A 246 36.47 -14.67 -36.70
C MET A 246 37.83 -13.95 -36.73
N ARG A 247 38.14 -13.24 -35.64
CA ARG A 247 39.47 -12.60 -35.51
C ARG A 247 40.55 -13.65 -35.27
N LEU A 248 41.76 -13.46 -35.87
CA LEU A 248 42.91 -14.35 -35.69
C LEU A 248 43.32 -14.57 -34.23
N GLN A 249 43.09 -13.60 -33.38
CA GLN A 249 43.33 -13.69 -31.94
C GLN A 249 42.56 -14.87 -31.27
N ARG A 250 41.39 -15.23 -31.78
CA ARG A 250 40.58 -16.35 -31.28
C ARG A 250 41.11 -17.74 -31.59
N LEU A 251 42.19 -17.83 -32.39
CA LEU A 251 42.87 -19.08 -32.70
C LEU A 251 43.84 -19.54 -31.61
N THR A 252 44.07 -18.74 -30.57
CA THR A 252 44.94 -19.14 -29.45
C THR A 252 44.30 -20.23 -28.62
N SER A 253 45.10 -21.08 -28.01
CA SER A 253 44.61 -22.19 -27.14
C SER A 253 43.71 -21.69 -26.00
N LEU A 254 44.09 -20.57 -25.36
CA LEU A 254 43.29 -19.95 -24.30
C LEU A 254 41.89 -19.52 -24.76
N GLU A 255 41.78 -18.91 -25.93
CA GLU A 255 40.48 -18.49 -26.48
C GLU A 255 39.63 -19.68 -26.94
N THR A 256 40.27 -20.73 -27.45
CA THR A 256 39.62 -22.00 -27.78
C THR A 256 38.99 -22.65 -26.56
N GLU A 257 39.69 -22.64 -25.42
CA GLU A 257 39.17 -23.14 -24.14
C GLU A 257 37.96 -22.32 -23.66
N LYS A 258 38.03 -20.99 -23.77
CA LYS A 258 36.90 -20.12 -23.41
C LYS A 258 35.64 -20.39 -24.25
N ILE A 259 35.83 -20.60 -25.60
CA ILE A 259 34.72 -20.92 -26.50
C ILE A 259 34.09 -22.27 -26.10
N ASN A 260 34.90 -23.28 -25.79
CA ASN A 260 34.39 -24.56 -25.34
C ASN A 260 33.67 -24.49 -24.01
N GLN A 261 34.18 -23.68 -23.07
CA GLN A 261 33.52 -23.48 -21.78
C GLN A 261 32.19 -22.71 -21.94
N GLU A 262 32.18 -21.61 -22.72
CA GLU A 262 30.96 -20.85 -23.02
C GLU A 262 29.89 -21.77 -23.64
N HIS A 263 30.28 -22.63 -24.60
CA HIS A 263 29.34 -23.57 -25.22
C HIS A 263 28.76 -24.56 -24.20
N LYS A 264 29.59 -25.14 -23.30
CA LYS A 264 29.12 -26.04 -22.24
C LYS A 264 28.15 -25.36 -21.28
N ASP A 265 28.42 -24.12 -20.92
CA ASP A 265 27.58 -23.36 -20.00
C ASP A 265 26.25 -22.98 -20.63
N LEU A 266 26.25 -22.65 -21.94
CA LEU A 266 25.03 -22.43 -22.72
C LEU A 266 24.17 -23.69 -22.86
N LEU A 267 24.78 -24.86 -23.08
CA LEU A 267 24.02 -26.11 -23.14
C LEU A 267 23.30 -26.42 -21.84
N LYS A 268 23.96 -26.20 -20.70
CA LYS A 268 23.33 -26.33 -19.37
C LYS A 268 22.17 -25.32 -19.18
N LEU A 269 22.39 -24.08 -19.61
CA LEU A 269 21.36 -23.05 -19.53
C LEU A 269 20.14 -23.40 -20.41
N ILE A 270 20.37 -23.93 -21.62
CA ILE A 270 19.31 -24.40 -22.52
C ILE A 270 18.50 -25.51 -21.85
N GLU A 271 19.16 -26.53 -21.30
CA GLU A 271 18.50 -27.62 -20.57
C GLU A 271 17.67 -27.10 -19.39
N GLU A 272 18.22 -26.17 -18.61
CA GLU A 272 17.48 -25.52 -17.50
C GLU A 272 16.24 -24.78 -18.01
N LEU A 273 16.37 -23.93 -19.03
CA LEU A 273 15.27 -23.15 -19.60
C LEU A 273 14.18 -24.03 -20.22
N GLU A 274 14.56 -25.10 -20.94
CA GLU A 274 13.62 -26.08 -21.47
C GLU A 274 12.87 -26.80 -20.34
N SER A 275 13.55 -27.13 -19.26
CA SER A 275 12.92 -27.75 -18.10
C SER A 275 11.97 -26.79 -17.36
N ILE A 276 12.23 -25.47 -17.34
CA ILE A 276 11.32 -24.45 -16.80
C ILE A 276 10.07 -24.35 -17.69
N LEU A 277 10.24 -24.33 -19.01
CA LEU A 277 9.14 -24.20 -19.95
C LEU A 277 8.21 -25.44 -19.97
N SER A 278 8.78 -26.63 -19.74
CA SER A 278 8.04 -27.89 -19.72
C SER A 278 7.33 -28.18 -18.40
N ASN A 279 7.76 -27.55 -17.30
CA ASN A 279 7.21 -27.82 -15.96
C ASN A 279 6.57 -26.57 -15.34
N PRO A 280 5.22 -26.49 -15.27
CA PRO A 280 4.51 -25.36 -14.65
C PRO A 280 4.91 -25.10 -13.19
N GLN A 281 5.27 -26.17 -12.44
CA GLN A 281 5.68 -26.02 -11.03
C GLN A 281 6.98 -25.21 -10.91
N LYS A 282 7.95 -25.42 -11.81
CA LYS A 282 9.20 -24.64 -11.81
C LYS A 282 8.96 -23.14 -12.04
N ILE A 283 7.97 -22.79 -12.85
CA ILE A 283 7.56 -21.39 -13.04
C ILE A 283 7.04 -20.79 -11.72
N LEU A 284 6.22 -21.54 -11.00
CA LEU A 284 5.70 -21.11 -9.69
C LEU A 284 6.81 -20.97 -8.65
N ASP A 285 7.78 -21.90 -8.65
CA ASP A 285 8.92 -21.85 -7.73
C ASP A 285 9.81 -20.62 -8.00
N ILE A 286 10.01 -20.26 -9.28
CA ILE A 286 10.71 -19.01 -9.64
C ILE A 286 9.96 -17.80 -9.13
N ILE A 287 8.64 -17.75 -9.31
CA ILE A 287 7.81 -16.64 -8.83
C ILE A 287 7.94 -16.51 -7.31
N LYS A 288 7.83 -17.61 -6.57
CA LYS A 288 8.00 -17.61 -5.09
C LYS A 288 9.38 -17.12 -4.69
N LYS A 289 10.44 -17.59 -5.36
CA LYS A 289 11.83 -17.16 -5.08
C LYS A 289 11.99 -15.66 -5.29
N GLU A 290 11.56 -15.13 -6.43
CA GLU A 290 11.64 -13.70 -6.72
C GLU A 290 10.85 -12.85 -5.71
N LEU A 291 9.64 -13.29 -5.33
CA LEU A 291 8.84 -12.61 -4.31
C LEU A 291 9.48 -12.66 -2.92
N SER A 292 10.09 -13.79 -2.54
CA SER A 292 10.80 -13.93 -1.27
C SER A 292 12.03 -13.02 -1.20
N GLU A 293 12.76 -12.85 -2.30
CA GLU A 293 13.88 -11.90 -2.40
C GLU A 293 13.39 -10.44 -2.26
N MET A 294 12.27 -10.09 -2.88
CA MET A 294 11.67 -8.77 -2.76
C MET A 294 11.20 -8.52 -1.32
N ARG A 295 10.56 -9.50 -0.69
CA ARG A 295 10.14 -9.44 0.71
C ARG A 295 11.31 -9.17 1.64
N SER A 296 12.40 -9.93 1.49
CA SER A 296 13.58 -9.79 2.36
C SER A 296 14.28 -8.43 2.24
N LYS A 297 14.21 -7.80 1.05
CA LYS A 297 14.87 -6.51 0.79
C LYS A 297 14.03 -5.29 1.15
N TYR A 298 12.70 -5.36 1.01
CA TYR A 298 11.84 -4.20 1.00
C TYR A 298 10.63 -4.28 1.95
N SER A 299 10.47 -5.39 2.69
CA SER A 299 9.40 -5.49 3.68
C SER A 299 9.70 -4.57 4.87
N ASP A 300 8.70 -3.81 5.27
CA ASP A 300 8.70 -2.98 6.46
C ASP A 300 7.52 -3.35 7.39
N ALA A 301 7.56 -2.84 8.60
CA ALA A 301 6.47 -3.03 9.55
C ALA A 301 5.23 -2.23 9.13
N ARG A 302 4.06 -2.76 9.45
CA ARG A 302 2.79 -2.06 9.24
C ARG A 302 2.78 -0.72 9.97
N ARG A 303 2.36 0.34 9.29
CA ARG A 303 2.25 1.70 9.82
C ARG A 303 0.85 2.02 10.31
N THR A 304 -0.18 1.65 9.53
CA THR A 304 -1.57 1.90 9.85
C THR A 304 -2.09 0.86 10.85
N GLN A 305 -2.63 1.31 11.97
CA GLN A 305 -3.25 0.45 12.98
C GLN A 305 -4.72 0.24 12.65
N ILE A 306 -5.25 -0.93 12.99
CA ILE A 306 -6.68 -1.24 12.83
C ILE A 306 -7.26 -1.41 14.22
N VAL A 307 -8.23 -0.57 14.56
CA VAL A 307 -8.93 -0.57 15.85
C VAL A 307 -10.35 -1.09 15.67
N ASP A 308 -10.91 -1.71 16.69
CA ASP A 308 -12.27 -2.22 16.61
C ASP A 308 -13.29 -1.07 16.61
N ALA A 309 -14.49 -1.32 16.06
CA ALA A 309 -15.49 -0.27 15.88
C ALA A 309 -16.06 0.21 17.22
N ASP A 310 -16.22 -0.71 18.17
CA ASP A 310 -16.77 -0.42 19.51
C ASP A 310 -15.91 0.60 20.30
N ASP A 311 -14.60 0.62 20.04
CA ASP A 311 -13.67 1.58 20.67
C ASP A 311 -13.67 2.97 19.98
N ALA A 312 -14.42 3.14 18.89
CA ALA A 312 -14.27 4.31 18.04
C ALA A 312 -15.58 4.84 17.42
N GLU A 313 -16.73 4.22 17.67
CA GLU A 313 -18.02 4.82 17.32
C GLU A 313 -18.26 6.03 18.23
N LEU A 314 -18.47 7.19 17.60
CA LEU A 314 -18.78 8.43 18.31
C LEU A 314 -20.30 8.53 18.49
N GLU A 315 -20.75 8.40 19.72
CA GLU A 315 -22.14 8.67 20.07
C GLU A 315 -22.35 10.19 20.29
N THR A 316 -23.60 10.63 20.22
CA THR A 316 -23.92 12.05 20.44
C THR A 316 -23.51 12.51 21.84
N GLU A 317 -23.49 11.57 22.79
CA GLU A 317 -23.09 11.79 24.19
C GLU A 317 -21.59 12.08 24.31
N ASP A 318 -20.73 11.46 23.49
CA ASP A 318 -19.28 11.68 23.46
C ASP A 318 -18.86 13.09 23.00
N LEU A 319 -19.80 13.85 22.45
CA LEU A 319 -19.59 15.20 21.96
C LEU A 319 -19.97 16.27 22.99
N ILE A 320 -20.58 15.86 24.09
CA ILE A 320 -21.13 16.75 25.09
C ILE A 320 -20.37 16.52 26.41
N LYS A 321 -19.93 17.61 27.05
CA LYS A 321 -19.27 17.54 28.35
C LYS A 321 -20.28 17.05 29.39
N ASP A 322 -19.89 16.07 30.19
CA ASP A 322 -20.63 15.67 31.39
C ASP A 322 -20.50 16.74 32.46
N GLU A 323 -21.57 17.48 32.65
CA GLU A 323 -21.62 18.54 33.65
C GLU A 323 -23.01 18.63 34.29
N GLU A 324 -23.06 18.94 35.60
CA GLU A 324 -24.30 19.13 36.29
C GLU A 324 -25.07 20.33 35.70
N MET A 325 -26.28 20.06 35.25
CA MET A 325 -27.20 21.02 34.67
C MET A 325 -28.40 21.24 35.57
N ALA A 326 -28.81 22.49 35.75
CA ALA A 326 -30.12 22.82 36.29
C ALA A 326 -31.15 22.81 35.16
N ILE A 327 -32.11 21.91 35.25
CA ILE A 327 -33.20 21.76 34.27
C ILE A 327 -34.45 22.38 34.87
N THR A 328 -35.01 23.37 34.17
CA THR A 328 -36.26 24.03 34.50
C THR A 328 -37.36 23.59 33.55
N ILE A 329 -38.50 23.23 34.13
CA ILE A 329 -39.71 22.88 33.36
C ILE A 329 -40.82 23.86 33.72
N THR A 330 -41.47 24.44 32.71
CA THR A 330 -42.60 25.32 32.92
C THR A 330 -43.96 24.56 32.83
N ASN A 331 -45.02 25.20 33.32
CA ASN A 331 -46.36 24.61 33.34
C ASN A 331 -46.90 24.35 31.91
N SER A 332 -46.48 25.16 30.93
CA SER A 332 -46.79 25.00 29.52
C SER A 332 -45.90 23.97 28.80
N GLY A 333 -45.01 23.25 29.54
CA GLY A 333 -44.17 22.17 28.97
C GLY A 333 -42.87 22.65 28.30
N TYR A 334 -42.45 23.90 28.47
CA TYR A 334 -41.12 24.34 27.99
C TYR A 334 -40.05 23.81 28.93
N ILE A 335 -38.96 23.26 28.34
CA ILE A 335 -37.77 22.81 29.09
C ILE A 335 -36.58 23.69 28.74
N LYS A 336 -35.83 24.11 29.74
CA LYS A 336 -34.56 24.82 29.57
C LYS A 336 -33.50 24.21 30.48
N ARG A 337 -32.29 24.04 29.95
CA ARG A 337 -31.13 23.61 30.75
C ARG A 337 -30.09 24.72 30.82
N LEU A 338 -29.47 24.87 31.99
CA LEU A 338 -28.35 25.78 32.23
C LEU A 338 -27.30 25.08 33.10
N PRO A 339 -26.00 25.32 32.86
CA PRO A 339 -24.95 24.80 33.72
C PRO A 339 -25.16 25.26 35.17
N LEU A 340 -25.02 24.36 36.14
CA LEU A 340 -25.22 24.66 37.56
C LEU A 340 -24.33 25.82 38.00
N GLN A 341 -23.16 25.97 37.43
CA GLN A 341 -22.24 27.10 37.71
C GLN A 341 -22.82 28.48 37.38
N THR A 342 -23.86 28.55 36.56
CA THR A 342 -24.58 29.81 36.27
C THR A 342 -25.33 30.31 37.50
N TYR A 343 -25.68 29.41 38.44
CA TYR A 343 -26.34 29.72 39.70
C TYR A 343 -25.28 29.98 40.77
N LYS A 344 -24.71 31.19 40.77
CA LYS A 344 -23.76 31.62 41.80
C LYS A 344 -24.46 31.90 43.11
N LEU A 345 -23.85 31.50 44.25
CA LEU A 345 -24.25 31.90 45.59
C LEU A 345 -24.31 33.42 45.65
N GLN A 346 -25.48 33.94 45.99
CA GLN A 346 -25.70 35.39 46.12
C GLN A 346 -25.61 35.84 47.58
N HIS A 347 -24.83 36.89 47.84
CA HIS A 347 -24.79 37.55 49.11
C HIS A 347 -25.89 38.65 49.21
N ARG A 348 -26.15 39.17 50.38
CA ARG A 348 -27.10 40.27 50.60
C ARG A 348 -26.83 41.43 49.63
N GLY A 349 -27.87 41.80 48.85
CA GLY A 349 -27.79 42.86 47.82
C GLY A 349 -27.49 42.38 46.39
N GLY A 350 -27.38 41.08 46.14
CA GLY A 350 -27.22 40.52 44.78
C GLY A 350 -28.49 40.68 43.91
N LYS A 351 -28.30 40.90 42.58
CA LYS A 351 -29.41 41.15 41.63
C LYS A 351 -30.17 39.90 41.19
N GLY A 352 -29.96 38.75 41.76
CA GLY A 352 -30.58 37.50 41.30
C GLY A 352 -30.13 37.05 39.88
N VAL A 353 -30.32 35.77 39.56
CA VAL A 353 -30.08 35.21 38.22
C VAL A 353 -31.44 34.91 37.59
N ILE A 354 -31.69 35.46 36.41
CA ILE A 354 -32.88 35.10 35.62
C ILE A 354 -32.59 33.76 34.93
N ALA A 355 -33.00 32.69 35.55
CA ALA A 355 -32.79 31.34 35.09
C ALA A 355 -33.58 31.01 33.80
N THR A 356 -34.77 31.58 33.69
CA THR A 356 -35.61 31.40 32.50
C THR A 356 -36.50 32.62 32.33
N THR A 357 -36.67 33.07 31.09
CA THR A 357 -37.72 34.01 30.73
C THR A 357 -38.93 33.20 30.32
N THR A 358 -39.99 33.23 31.07
CA THR A 358 -41.26 32.60 30.71
C THR A 358 -42.06 33.52 29.78
N LYS A 359 -42.93 32.94 28.94
CA LYS A 359 -43.98 33.76 28.24
C LYS A 359 -45.00 34.27 29.23
N ASP A 360 -45.74 35.31 28.82
CA ASP A 360 -46.82 35.85 29.66
C ASP A 360 -47.76 34.71 30.12
N GLU A 361 -48.04 34.63 31.42
CA GLU A 361 -48.88 33.64 32.11
C GLU A 361 -48.24 32.23 32.31
N ASP A 362 -47.00 31.97 31.90
CA ASP A 362 -46.35 30.68 32.15
C ASP A 362 -45.45 30.76 33.41
N ILE A 363 -45.51 29.75 34.25
CA ILE A 363 -44.74 29.66 35.50
C ILE A 363 -43.84 28.43 35.55
N VAL A 364 -42.71 28.55 36.20
CA VAL A 364 -41.81 27.41 36.43
C VAL A 364 -42.51 26.40 37.32
N LYS A 365 -42.67 25.16 36.84
CA LYS A 365 -43.31 24.07 37.58
C LYS A 365 -42.30 23.32 38.43
N ASP A 366 -41.19 22.90 37.82
CA ASP A 366 -40.18 22.07 38.46
C ASP A 366 -38.75 22.55 38.09
N ILE A 367 -37.81 22.38 39.01
CA ILE A 367 -36.38 22.54 38.82
C ILE A 367 -35.70 21.33 39.44
N PHE A 368 -34.85 20.65 38.65
CA PHE A 368 -34.03 19.55 39.14
C PHE A 368 -32.63 19.61 38.54
N ILE A 369 -31.68 18.94 39.20
CA ILE A 369 -30.30 18.85 38.73
C ILE A 369 -30.13 17.46 38.15
N ALA A 370 -29.54 17.41 36.96
CA ALA A 370 -29.16 16.17 36.24
C ALA A 370 -27.87 16.40 35.47
N SER A 371 -27.11 15.35 35.26
CA SER A 371 -25.94 15.31 34.38
C SER A 371 -26.26 14.55 33.10
#